data_4178cec00a32fc10a379397d70588ebf
#
_entry.id   4178cec00a32fc10a379397d70588ebf
#
_cell.length_a   1.000
_cell.length_b   1.000
_cell.length_c   1.000
_cell.angle_alpha   90.00
_cell.angle_beta   90.00
_cell.angle_gamma   90.00
#
_symmetry.space_group_name_H-M   'P 1'
#
loop_
_entity.id
_entity.type
_entity.pdbx_description
1 polymer ?
#
loop_
_entity_poly.entity_id
_entity_poly.type
_entity_poly.pdbx_seq_one_letter_code
_entity_poly.pdbx_strand_id
1 'polypeptide(L)'
;MPGLNASLYLGLSGLQAQQAALNVVGHNIANVNTPGYTRQRADLSAGQSQVEGQIYFGTGVTLSSVQGIRDRFLDLQIYRETAKQTGADERYAAVNAISSSLGDTGSTGIAAQVQAFFQGFQDLSTNPENAAFRTSLLGKAQAMITGLQTKYRLLDDQRANADQSIGALVGEVNTLTGQIAQLNQRIATEVTPGANNDARDQRKTLTDKLAGLVGINVVESPKGEYQITLDSGNAVLVTGTSAFDLTAKRSGNDGYLQVSSNMAGTVVDVNSAIKEGALGAKLDLRDNILVGFQAQLDQLAAGVAKAVNSVHQTVVGGLTTNYFFQSSTEANGSNGLPVSITASPALQSGPGWSTLFKGMVNLLSVNSDILANPSLITAGTGLAVGDNTKALAIAQLGSAAGTVEMGGTGIASFTGAVAALVTDLGTQTQTYKAQSTAQQNLVSALQSQRDSISGVNLDEEASNMMTLQRGYQASARFISVINQLTDQLVNQFGK
;
A
#
# COMPACT_ATOMS: atom_id res chain seq x y z
N MET A 1 -65.90 22.41 22.82
CA MET A 1 -64.62 22.93 23.36
C MET A 1 -63.44 22.55 22.49
N PRO A 2 -63.36 23.01 21.22
CA PRO A 2 -62.26 22.66 20.34
C PRO A 2 -60.91 23.26 20.82
N GLY A 3 -60.86 24.50 21.31
CA GLY A 3 -59.64 25.17 21.67
C GLY A 3 -58.84 24.59 22.84
N LEU A 4 -59.50 23.98 23.84
CA LEU A 4 -58.78 23.40 24.99
C LEU A 4 -58.05 22.10 24.64
N ASN A 5 -58.72 21.25 23.81
CA ASN A 5 -58.09 20.04 23.28
C ASN A 5 -56.90 20.39 22.35
N ALA A 6 -57.07 21.42 21.51
CA ALA A 6 -55.96 21.88 20.66
C ALA A 6 -54.76 22.37 21.49
N SER A 7 -55.00 23.10 22.60
CA SER A 7 -53.92 23.54 23.50
C SER A 7 -53.24 22.35 24.21
N LEU A 8 -53.98 21.31 24.55
CA LEU A 8 -53.44 20.08 25.14
C LEU A 8 -52.56 19.31 24.15
N TYR A 9 -52.99 19.21 22.89
CA TYR A 9 -52.18 18.63 21.81
C TYR A 9 -50.89 19.45 21.53
N LEU A 10 -51.00 20.79 21.60
CA LEU A 10 -49.86 21.67 21.46
C LEU A 10 -48.80 21.40 22.54
N GLY A 11 -49.22 21.31 23.80
CA GLY A 11 -48.35 21.02 24.93
C GLY A 11 -47.72 19.61 24.82
N LEU A 12 -48.51 18.60 24.42
CA LEU A 12 -48.05 17.22 24.24
C LEU A 12 -47.04 17.12 23.12
N SER A 13 -47.28 17.77 21.98
CA SER A 13 -46.33 17.78 20.86
C SER A 13 -44.98 18.39 21.26
N GLY A 14 -45.00 19.50 22.02
CA GLY A 14 -43.80 20.13 22.58
C GLY A 14 -43.03 19.21 23.52
N LEU A 15 -43.75 18.50 24.42
CA LEU A 15 -43.15 17.55 25.34
C LEU A 15 -42.51 16.38 24.64
N GLN A 16 -43.19 15.79 23.66
CA GLN A 16 -42.65 14.68 22.83
C GLN A 16 -41.43 15.11 22.03
N ALA A 17 -41.46 16.28 21.42
CA ALA A 17 -40.34 16.82 20.66
C ALA A 17 -39.11 17.07 21.55
N GLN A 18 -39.29 17.66 22.74
CA GLN A 18 -38.19 17.86 23.69
C GLN A 18 -37.63 16.55 24.21
N GLN A 19 -38.46 15.55 24.47
CA GLN A 19 -38.02 14.23 24.89
C GLN A 19 -37.22 13.51 23.80
N ALA A 20 -37.67 13.58 22.55
CA ALA A 20 -36.92 13.03 21.42
C ALA A 20 -35.55 13.69 21.24
N ALA A 21 -35.50 15.03 21.35
CA ALA A 21 -34.24 15.76 21.30
C ALA A 21 -33.29 15.41 22.46
N LEU A 22 -33.84 15.25 23.69
CA LEU A 22 -33.07 14.79 24.86
C LEU A 22 -32.47 13.39 24.64
N ASN A 23 -33.22 12.48 24.01
CA ASN A 23 -32.70 11.14 23.68
C ASN A 23 -31.52 11.23 22.70
N VAL A 24 -31.58 12.12 21.70
CA VAL A 24 -30.46 12.32 20.74
C VAL A 24 -29.22 12.87 21.45
N VAL A 25 -29.37 13.87 22.32
CA VAL A 25 -28.27 14.42 23.14
C VAL A 25 -27.68 13.34 24.05
N GLY A 26 -28.53 12.54 24.71
CA GLY A 26 -28.09 11.39 25.51
C GLY A 26 -27.32 10.37 24.71
N HIS A 27 -27.74 10.10 23.47
CA HIS A 27 -27.06 9.19 22.55
C HIS A 27 -25.70 9.74 22.13
N ASN A 28 -25.59 11.05 21.85
CA ASN A 28 -24.30 11.70 21.57
C ASN A 28 -23.32 11.57 22.73
N ILE A 29 -23.77 11.88 23.96
CA ILE A 29 -22.95 11.77 25.17
C ILE A 29 -22.48 10.34 25.41
N ALA A 30 -23.38 9.37 25.27
CA ALA A 30 -23.05 7.96 25.48
C ALA A 30 -22.00 7.44 24.48
N ASN A 31 -21.95 7.99 23.25
CA ASN A 31 -21.08 7.56 22.18
C ASN A 31 -19.89 8.49 21.92
N VAL A 32 -19.59 9.45 22.79
CA VAL A 32 -18.48 10.42 22.61
C VAL A 32 -17.12 9.72 22.38
N ASN A 33 -16.90 8.57 23.01
CA ASN A 33 -15.66 7.78 22.88
C ASN A 33 -15.79 6.62 21.87
N THR A 34 -16.90 6.51 21.14
CA THR A 34 -17.09 5.43 20.16
C THR A 34 -16.40 5.82 18.84
N PRO A 35 -15.36 5.09 18.39
CA PRO A 35 -14.66 5.40 17.15
C PRO A 35 -15.63 5.40 15.95
N GLY A 36 -15.56 6.43 15.12
CA GLY A 36 -16.40 6.55 13.92
C GLY A 36 -17.81 7.06 14.17
N TYR A 37 -18.20 7.32 15.42
CA TYR A 37 -19.49 7.93 15.75
C TYR A 37 -19.58 9.37 15.22
N THR A 38 -20.73 9.71 14.64
CA THR A 38 -21.03 11.04 14.12
C THR A 38 -22.07 11.70 15.02
N ARG A 39 -21.80 12.92 15.49
CA ARG A 39 -22.75 13.74 16.26
C ARG A 39 -24.07 13.84 15.52
N GLN A 40 -25.17 13.59 16.22
CA GLN A 40 -26.52 13.66 15.69
C GLN A 40 -27.27 14.90 16.23
N ARG A 41 -28.13 15.47 15.41
CA ARG A 41 -29.00 16.57 15.76
C ARG A 41 -30.44 16.24 15.44
N ALA A 42 -31.36 16.52 16.41
CA ALA A 42 -32.78 16.44 16.18
C ALA A 42 -33.25 17.69 15.44
N ASP A 43 -33.84 17.52 14.26
CA ASP A 43 -34.46 18.59 13.50
C ASP A 43 -35.94 18.66 13.83
N LEU A 44 -36.35 19.78 14.46
CA LEU A 44 -37.74 20.03 14.86
C LEU A 44 -38.38 20.98 13.84
N SER A 45 -39.60 20.64 13.40
CA SER A 45 -40.41 21.48 12.50
C SER A 45 -41.75 21.85 13.14
N ALA A 46 -42.29 23.00 12.76
CA ALA A 46 -43.67 23.36 13.14
C ALA A 46 -44.64 22.38 12.51
N GLY A 47 -45.63 21.92 13.29
CA GLY A 47 -46.72 21.08 12.76
C GLY A 47 -47.58 21.86 11.77
N GLN A 48 -48.34 21.11 10.94
CA GLN A 48 -49.24 21.74 9.94
C GLN A 48 -50.28 22.64 10.63
N SER A 49 -50.41 23.86 10.16
CA SER A 49 -51.43 24.79 10.70
C SER A 49 -52.81 24.27 10.38
N GLN A 50 -53.71 24.33 11.38
CA GLN A 50 -55.16 24.08 11.18
C GLN A 50 -55.90 25.43 11.00
N VAL A 51 -56.90 25.41 10.13
CA VAL A 51 -57.76 26.55 9.86
C VAL A 51 -59.01 26.44 10.69
N GLU A 52 -59.26 27.38 11.55
CA GLU A 52 -60.52 27.50 12.28
C GLU A 52 -61.16 28.89 11.96
N GLY A 53 -62.19 28.85 11.14
CA GLY A 53 -62.76 30.04 10.53
C GLY A 53 -61.84 30.71 9.51
N GLN A 54 -61.38 31.93 9.77
CA GLN A 54 -60.42 32.67 8.93
C GLN A 54 -59.01 32.78 9.57
N ILE A 55 -58.78 32.06 10.68
CA ILE A 55 -57.52 32.16 11.43
C ILE A 55 -56.79 30.82 11.34
N TYR A 56 -55.47 30.92 11.13
CA TYR A 56 -54.59 29.74 11.13
C TYR A 56 -54.00 29.56 12.52
N PHE A 57 -54.21 28.38 13.10
CA PHE A 57 -53.62 28.00 14.39
C PHE A 57 -52.51 27.00 14.19
N GLY A 58 -51.36 27.21 14.84
CA GLY A 58 -50.28 26.23 14.87
C GLY A 58 -50.66 25.00 15.68
N THR A 59 -50.30 23.80 15.19
CA THR A 59 -50.59 22.50 15.86
C THR A 59 -49.42 22.00 16.70
N GLY A 60 -48.39 22.83 16.91
CA GLY A 60 -47.25 22.49 17.74
C GLY A 60 -45.99 22.19 16.96
N VAL A 61 -45.16 21.28 17.47
CA VAL A 61 -43.85 20.93 16.94
C VAL A 61 -43.75 19.40 16.75
N THR A 62 -43.10 18.97 15.68
CA THR A 62 -42.84 17.57 15.39
C THR A 62 -41.35 17.32 15.13
N LEU A 63 -40.83 16.17 15.53
CA LEU A 63 -39.51 15.72 15.09
C LEU A 63 -39.61 15.34 13.61
N SER A 64 -38.93 16.10 12.74
CA SER A 64 -38.92 15.86 11.29
C SER A 64 -37.84 14.82 10.90
N SER A 65 -36.67 14.90 11.53
CA SER A 65 -35.55 13.99 11.27
C SER A 65 -34.52 14.02 12.39
N VAL A 66 -33.65 13.00 12.41
CA VAL A 66 -32.41 13.01 13.21
C VAL A 66 -31.24 12.95 12.21
N GLN A 67 -30.49 14.04 12.10
CA GLN A 67 -29.40 14.12 11.11
C GLN A 67 -28.04 13.99 11.77
N GLY A 68 -27.15 13.14 11.19
CA GLY A 68 -25.74 13.14 11.50
C GLY A 68 -25.05 14.36 10.88
N ILE A 69 -24.25 15.06 11.69
CA ILE A 69 -23.50 16.26 11.25
C ILE A 69 -22.23 15.79 10.53
N ARG A 70 -22.19 15.88 9.20
CA ARG A 70 -21.08 15.41 8.38
C ARG A 70 -20.66 16.41 7.33
N ASP A 71 -19.37 16.46 7.04
CA ASP A 71 -18.81 17.08 5.86
C ASP A 71 -18.39 15.97 4.85
N ARG A 72 -19.22 15.76 3.81
CA ARG A 72 -18.98 14.72 2.80
C ARG A 72 -17.73 14.99 1.99
N PHE A 73 -17.40 16.25 1.73
CA PHE A 73 -16.20 16.59 0.96
C PHE A 73 -14.94 16.22 1.74
N LEU A 74 -14.94 16.49 3.04
CA LEU A 74 -13.84 16.13 3.94
C LEU A 74 -13.70 14.60 4.07
N ASP A 75 -14.80 13.87 4.19
CA ASP A 75 -14.77 12.40 4.20
C ASP A 75 -14.12 11.84 2.92
N LEU A 76 -14.49 12.35 1.73
CA LEU A 76 -13.90 11.92 0.45
C LEU A 76 -12.40 12.24 0.36
N GLN A 77 -11.98 13.35 0.92
CA GLN A 77 -10.58 13.71 0.99
C GLN A 77 -9.82 12.77 1.93
N ILE A 78 -10.38 12.44 3.10
CA ILE A 78 -9.80 11.49 4.05
C ILE A 78 -9.63 10.12 3.38
N TYR A 79 -10.62 9.59 2.64
CA TYR A 79 -10.49 8.29 1.94
C TYR A 79 -9.30 8.29 1.00
N ARG A 80 -9.15 9.32 0.17
CA ARG A 80 -8.03 9.44 -0.77
C ARG A 80 -6.68 9.52 -0.07
N GLU A 81 -6.57 10.37 0.94
CA GLU A 81 -5.29 10.56 1.63
C GLU A 81 -4.94 9.36 2.52
N THR A 82 -5.94 8.64 3.08
CA THR A 82 -5.72 7.37 3.80
C THR A 82 -5.15 6.29 2.87
N ALA A 83 -5.66 6.17 1.63
CA ALA A 83 -5.10 5.23 0.66
C ALA A 83 -3.62 5.53 0.36
N LYS A 84 -3.28 6.80 0.13
CA LYS A 84 -1.89 7.22 -0.11
C LYS A 84 -1.01 6.99 1.12
N GLN A 85 -1.51 7.30 2.31
CA GLN A 85 -0.79 7.06 3.57
C GLN A 85 -0.44 5.58 3.71
N THR A 86 -1.45 4.70 3.67
CA THR A 86 -1.22 3.25 3.83
C THR A 86 -0.29 2.72 2.75
N GLY A 87 -0.45 3.17 1.49
CA GLY A 87 0.45 2.81 0.41
C GLY A 87 1.91 3.24 0.66
N ALA A 88 2.12 4.45 1.18
CA ALA A 88 3.45 4.95 1.52
C ALA A 88 4.06 4.22 2.72
N ASP A 89 3.25 3.92 3.74
CA ASP A 89 3.67 3.18 4.94
C ASP A 89 4.14 1.76 4.58
N GLU A 90 3.38 1.05 3.74
CA GLU A 90 3.72 -0.29 3.26
C GLU A 90 5.00 -0.31 2.40
N ARG A 91 5.16 0.66 1.49
CA ARG A 91 6.39 0.79 0.68
C ARG A 91 7.59 1.09 1.57
N TYR A 92 7.45 2.03 2.51
CA TYR A 92 8.52 2.35 3.46
C TYR A 92 8.92 1.12 4.29
N ALA A 93 7.97 0.42 4.88
CA ALA A 93 8.23 -0.76 5.69
C ALA A 93 8.98 -1.85 4.89
N ALA A 94 8.54 -2.10 3.64
CA ALA A 94 9.16 -3.09 2.77
C ALA A 94 10.58 -2.70 2.36
N VAL A 95 10.78 -1.47 1.86
CA VAL A 95 12.11 -1.01 1.41
C VAL A 95 13.08 -0.88 2.57
N ASN A 96 12.61 -0.47 3.76
CA ASN A 96 13.42 -0.44 4.97
C ASN A 96 13.90 -1.84 5.40
N ALA A 97 13.04 -2.87 5.31
CA ALA A 97 13.42 -4.26 5.57
C ALA A 97 14.46 -4.77 4.56
N ILE A 98 14.28 -4.43 3.27
CA ILE A 98 15.25 -4.73 2.20
C ILE A 98 16.57 -4.02 2.48
N SER A 99 16.54 -2.74 2.83
CA SER A 99 17.72 -1.94 3.15
C SER A 99 18.53 -2.54 4.31
N SER A 100 17.84 -2.98 5.34
CA SER A 100 18.50 -3.66 6.48
C SER A 100 19.17 -4.97 6.09
N SER A 101 18.63 -5.67 5.08
CA SER A 101 19.13 -6.98 4.65
C SER A 101 20.19 -6.90 3.55
N LEU A 102 20.08 -5.95 2.62
CA LEU A 102 21.03 -5.74 1.53
C LEU A 102 22.18 -4.81 1.92
N GLY A 103 21.91 -3.83 2.80
CA GLY A 103 22.86 -2.82 3.25
C GLY A 103 23.89 -3.31 4.26
N ASP A 104 24.09 -4.63 4.38
CA ASP A 104 25.11 -5.22 5.24
C ASP A 104 26.50 -4.73 4.81
N THR A 105 27.10 -3.88 5.66
CA THR A 105 28.43 -3.29 5.49
C THR A 105 29.54 -4.10 6.15
N GLY A 106 29.19 -5.24 6.73
CA GLY A 106 30.16 -6.15 7.37
C GLY A 106 31.04 -6.91 6.37
N SER A 107 31.92 -7.73 6.87
CA SER A 107 32.83 -8.59 6.06
C SER A 107 32.09 -9.59 5.16
N THR A 108 30.81 -9.84 5.42
CA THR A 108 29.90 -10.70 4.65
C THR A 108 29.07 -9.92 3.63
N GLY A 109 29.12 -8.59 3.63
CA GLY A 109 28.40 -7.74 2.68
C GLY A 109 28.88 -7.95 1.24
N ILE A 110 28.01 -7.69 0.26
CA ILE A 110 28.33 -7.85 -1.18
C ILE A 110 29.58 -7.04 -1.54
N ALA A 111 29.71 -5.81 -1.04
CA ALA A 111 30.87 -4.96 -1.30
C ALA A 111 32.19 -5.61 -0.86
N ALA A 112 32.23 -6.14 0.36
CA ALA A 112 33.39 -6.82 0.91
C ALA A 112 33.73 -8.08 0.12
N GLN A 113 32.74 -8.85 -0.30
CA GLN A 113 32.94 -10.08 -1.07
C GLN A 113 33.47 -9.81 -2.49
N VAL A 114 32.91 -8.80 -3.17
CA VAL A 114 33.41 -8.36 -4.48
C VAL A 114 34.83 -7.83 -4.36
N GLN A 115 35.12 -7.02 -3.35
CA GLN A 115 36.48 -6.53 -3.10
C GLN A 115 37.47 -7.68 -2.77
N ALA A 116 37.07 -8.63 -1.93
CA ALA A 116 37.88 -9.79 -1.59
C ALA A 116 38.21 -10.66 -2.80
N PHE A 117 37.26 -10.81 -3.73
CA PHE A 117 37.47 -11.54 -4.98
C PHE A 117 38.57 -10.89 -5.82
N PHE A 118 38.51 -9.58 -6.10
CA PHE A 118 39.55 -8.87 -6.85
C PHE A 118 40.89 -8.83 -6.11
N GLN A 119 40.87 -8.72 -4.77
CA GLN A 119 42.06 -8.87 -3.94
C GLN A 119 42.68 -10.27 -4.10
N GLY A 120 41.87 -11.31 -4.30
CA GLY A 120 42.37 -12.66 -4.59
C GLY A 120 43.21 -12.73 -5.87
N PHE A 121 42.86 -12.01 -6.92
CA PHE A 121 43.67 -11.88 -8.14
C PHE A 121 44.93 -11.02 -7.88
N GLN A 122 44.86 -10.01 -7.03
CA GLN A 122 46.02 -9.24 -6.62
C GLN A 122 47.03 -10.11 -5.87
N ASP A 123 46.55 -10.94 -4.92
CA ASP A 123 47.38 -11.91 -4.19
C ASP A 123 48.05 -12.93 -5.14
N LEU A 124 47.27 -13.47 -6.10
CA LEU A 124 47.79 -14.37 -7.12
C LEU A 124 48.85 -13.70 -8.01
N SER A 125 48.71 -12.41 -8.33
CA SER A 125 49.67 -11.71 -9.16
C SER A 125 51.04 -11.56 -8.51
N THR A 126 51.14 -11.64 -7.18
CA THR A 126 52.43 -11.59 -6.46
C THR A 126 53.21 -12.92 -6.53
N ASN A 127 52.49 -14.04 -6.63
CA ASN A 127 53.06 -15.40 -6.73
C ASN A 127 52.21 -16.27 -7.67
N PRO A 128 52.31 -16.12 -9.00
CA PRO A 128 51.44 -16.75 -9.99
C PRO A 128 51.48 -18.28 -10.00
N GLU A 129 52.56 -18.85 -9.53
CA GLU A 129 52.78 -20.31 -9.52
C GLU A 129 52.29 -20.98 -8.24
N ASN A 130 51.94 -20.21 -7.23
CA ASN A 130 51.57 -20.76 -5.95
C ASN A 130 50.12 -21.32 -5.95
N ALA A 131 50.00 -22.65 -5.82
CA ALA A 131 48.71 -23.34 -5.81
C ALA A 131 47.79 -22.87 -4.66
N ALA A 132 48.36 -22.47 -3.52
CA ALA A 132 47.55 -22.01 -2.39
C ALA A 132 46.80 -20.68 -2.67
N PHE A 133 47.43 -19.75 -3.42
CA PHE A 133 46.74 -18.51 -3.84
C PHE A 133 45.63 -18.81 -4.86
N ARG A 134 45.79 -19.78 -5.77
CA ARG A 134 44.74 -20.21 -6.69
C ARG A 134 43.54 -20.80 -5.94
N THR A 135 43.80 -21.68 -4.98
CA THR A 135 42.75 -22.30 -4.16
C THR A 135 42.03 -21.20 -3.29
N SER A 136 42.78 -20.25 -2.72
CA SER A 136 42.22 -19.12 -2.00
C SER A 136 41.33 -18.25 -2.87
N LEU A 137 41.76 -17.94 -4.10
CA LEU A 137 40.97 -17.18 -5.07
C LEU A 137 39.66 -17.90 -5.40
N LEU A 138 39.67 -19.23 -5.61
CA LEU A 138 38.44 -20.00 -5.84
C LEU A 138 37.47 -19.87 -4.63
N GLY A 139 37.99 -19.99 -3.42
CA GLY A 139 37.17 -19.80 -2.22
C GLY A 139 36.52 -18.40 -2.17
N LYS A 140 37.27 -17.34 -2.52
CA LYS A 140 36.76 -15.95 -2.59
C LYS A 140 35.73 -15.79 -3.72
N ALA A 141 35.93 -16.41 -4.87
CA ALA A 141 34.97 -16.42 -5.98
C ALA A 141 33.65 -17.10 -5.60
N GLN A 142 33.73 -18.29 -4.98
CA GLN A 142 32.55 -19.01 -4.50
C GLN A 142 31.79 -18.24 -3.41
N ALA A 143 32.50 -17.60 -2.49
CA ALA A 143 31.90 -16.75 -1.45
C ALA A 143 31.13 -15.58 -2.07
N MET A 144 31.72 -14.89 -3.06
CA MET A 144 31.05 -13.80 -3.78
C MET A 144 29.78 -14.28 -4.50
N ILE A 145 29.85 -15.37 -5.25
CA ILE A 145 28.67 -15.94 -5.95
C ILE A 145 27.58 -16.32 -4.95
N THR A 146 27.93 -17.04 -3.89
CA THR A 146 26.97 -17.46 -2.85
C THR A 146 26.34 -16.26 -2.15
N GLY A 147 27.10 -15.20 -1.89
CA GLY A 147 26.60 -13.96 -1.32
C GLY A 147 25.57 -13.28 -2.22
N LEU A 148 25.89 -13.11 -3.50
CA LEU A 148 24.97 -12.55 -4.50
C LEU A 148 23.68 -13.40 -4.62
N GLN A 149 23.81 -14.72 -4.71
CA GLN A 149 22.68 -15.65 -4.80
C GLN A 149 21.80 -15.61 -3.53
N THR A 150 22.40 -15.46 -2.35
CA THR A 150 21.65 -15.35 -1.10
C THR A 150 20.82 -14.07 -1.05
N LYS A 151 21.38 -12.94 -1.49
CA LYS A 151 20.64 -11.68 -1.55
C LYS A 151 19.57 -11.70 -2.64
N TYR A 152 19.83 -12.32 -3.77
CA TYR A 152 18.82 -12.49 -4.83
C TYR A 152 17.63 -13.34 -4.36
N ARG A 153 17.90 -14.48 -3.70
CA ARG A 153 16.85 -15.32 -3.11
C ARG A 153 16.02 -14.58 -2.06
N LEU A 154 16.65 -13.76 -1.23
CA LEU A 154 15.93 -12.92 -0.28
C LEU A 154 14.90 -12.01 -0.98
N LEU A 155 15.27 -11.40 -2.12
CA LEU A 155 14.34 -10.59 -2.90
C LEU A 155 13.22 -11.43 -3.53
N ASP A 156 13.52 -12.65 -3.99
CA ASP A 156 12.51 -13.60 -4.49
C ASP A 156 11.51 -14.01 -3.40
N ASP A 157 11.99 -14.30 -2.20
CA ASP A 157 11.15 -14.64 -1.05
C ASP A 157 10.24 -13.46 -0.69
N GLN A 158 10.76 -12.23 -0.73
CA GLN A 158 9.95 -11.02 -0.50
C GLN A 158 8.89 -10.82 -1.60
N ARG A 159 9.20 -11.15 -2.87
CA ARG A 159 8.22 -11.13 -3.97
C ARG A 159 7.11 -12.15 -3.75
N ALA A 160 7.46 -13.35 -3.34
CA ALA A 160 6.49 -14.40 -3.03
C ALA A 160 5.59 -14.02 -1.84
N ASN A 161 6.16 -13.41 -0.80
CA ASN A 161 5.40 -12.92 0.35
C ASN A 161 4.45 -11.77 -0.04
N ALA A 162 4.89 -10.85 -0.90
CA ALA A 162 4.03 -9.80 -1.44
C ALA A 162 2.88 -10.38 -2.26
N ASP A 163 3.15 -11.40 -3.10
CA ASP A 163 2.14 -12.10 -3.90
C ASP A 163 1.08 -12.79 -3.02
N GLN A 164 1.52 -13.47 -1.97
CA GLN A 164 0.60 -14.09 -1.01
C GLN A 164 -0.28 -13.04 -0.30
N SER A 165 0.32 -11.90 0.08
CA SER A 165 -0.40 -10.79 0.71
C SER A 165 -1.45 -10.19 -0.22
N ILE A 166 -1.18 -10.09 -1.53
CA ILE A 166 -2.15 -9.62 -2.54
C ILE A 166 -3.42 -10.48 -2.51
N GLY A 167 -3.29 -11.81 -2.46
CA GLY A 167 -4.43 -12.71 -2.37
C GLY A 167 -5.29 -12.47 -1.12
N ALA A 168 -4.65 -12.29 0.04
CA ALA A 168 -5.33 -12.01 1.30
C ALA A 168 -6.05 -10.64 1.27
N LEU A 169 -5.38 -9.60 0.78
CA LEU A 169 -5.94 -8.25 0.67
C LEU A 169 -7.15 -8.20 -0.28
N VAL A 170 -7.13 -8.93 -1.40
CA VAL A 170 -8.28 -9.05 -2.30
C VAL A 170 -9.47 -9.70 -1.58
N GLY A 171 -9.25 -10.74 -0.77
CA GLY A 171 -10.30 -11.35 0.05
C GLY A 171 -10.89 -10.37 1.07
N GLU A 172 -10.06 -9.55 1.70
CA GLU A 172 -10.50 -8.53 2.65
C GLU A 172 -11.30 -7.41 1.97
N VAL A 173 -10.85 -6.93 0.80
CA VAL A 173 -11.59 -5.97 -0.03
C VAL A 173 -12.99 -6.50 -0.32
N ASN A 174 -13.12 -7.75 -0.80
CA ASN A 174 -14.41 -8.35 -1.12
C ASN A 174 -15.32 -8.49 0.11
N THR A 175 -14.75 -8.81 1.26
CA THR A 175 -15.49 -8.86 2.53
C THR A 175 -16.06 -7.49 2.90
N LEU A 176 -15.25 -6.44 2.83
CA LEU A 176 -15.68 -5.08 3.16
C LEU A 176 -16.73 -4.56 2.18
N THR A 177 -16.54 -4.78 0.87
CA THR A 177 -17.51 -4.36 -0.15
C THR A 177 -18.85 -5.04 0.01
N GLY A 178 -18.87 -6.33 0.35
CA GLY A 178 -20.09 -7.08 0.68
C GLY A 178 -20.82 -6.52 1.90
N GLN A 179 -20.10 -6.20 2.97
CA GLN A 179 -20.67 -5.59 4.17
C GLN A 179 -21.21 -4.17 3.90
N ILE A 180 -20.51 -3.37 3.10
CA ILE A 180 -20.96 -2.03 2.68
C ILE A 180 -22.26 -2.14 1.87
N ALA A 181 -22.35 -3.09 0.94
CA ALA A 181 -23.56 -3.33 0.15
C ALA A 181 -24.78 -3.70 1.03
N GLN A 182 -24.57 -4.53 2.07
CA GLN A 182 -25.61 -4.85 3.04
C GLN A 182 -26.07 -3.61 3.85
N LEU A 183 -25.14 -2.75 4.26
CA LEU A 183 -25.49 -1.50 4.96
C LEU A 183 -26.19 -0.51 4.02
N ASN A 184 -25.83 -0.46 2.74
CA ASN A 184 -26.55 0.29 1.73
C ASN A 184 -28.01 -0.15 1.64
N GLN A 185 -28.28 -1.45 1.67
CA GLN A 185 -29.65 -1.99 1.67
C GLN A 185 -30.45 -1.51 2.87
N ARG A 186 -29.86 -1.53 4.08
CA ARG A 186 -30.53 -1.04 5.29
C ARG A 186 -30.84 0.46 5.20
N ILE A 187 -29.91 1.24 4.65
CA ILE A 187 -30.06 2.70 4.50
C ILE A 187 -31.11 3.03 3.44
N ALA A 188 -31.12 2.32 2.31
CA ALA A 188 -32.07 2.53 1.22
C ALA A 188 -33.53 2.20 1.59
N THR A 189 -33.74 1.31 2.57
CA THR A 189 -35.08 0.94 3.08
C THR A 189 -35.57 1.85 4.21
N GLU A 190 -34.86 2.96 4.49
CA GLU A 190 -35.20 3.91 5.54
C GLU A 190 -36.54 4.61 5.24
N VAL A 191 -37.48 4.54 6.16
CA VAL A 191 -38.79 5.18 6.04
C VAL A 191 -38.75 6.63 6.56
N THR A 192 -38.01 6.84 7.65
CA THR A 192 -37.86 8.16 8.29
C THR A 192 -36.41 8.64 8.15
N PRO A 193 -36.15 9.83 7.57
CA PRO A 193 -34.79 10.35 7.43
C PRO A 193 -34.02 10.37 8.76
N GLY A 194 -32.86 9.71 8.80
CA GLY A 194 -32.00 9.62 9.97
C GLY A 194 -32.27 8.43 10.91
N ALA A 195 -33.24 7.54 10.57
CA ALA A 195 -33.50 6.35 11.38
C ALA A 195 -32.31 5.35 11.39
N ASN A 196 -31.45 5.41 10.38
CA ASN A 196 -30.33 4.50 10.21
C ASN A 196 -28.95 5.20 10.32
N ASN A 197 -28.81 6.24 11.17
CA ASN A 197 -27.53 6.95 11.34
C ASN A 197 -26.41 6.00 11.81
N ASP A 198 -26.68 5.06 12.70
CA ASP A 198 -25.70 4.09 13.16
C ASP A 198 -25.23 3.16 12.02
N ALA A 199 -26.12 2.79 11.08
CA ALA A 199 -25.73 2.05 9.89
C ALA A 199 -24.86 2.90 8.95
N ARG A 200 -25.10 4.21 8.87
CA ARG A 200 -24.24 5.15 8.11
C ARG A 200 -22.86 5.28 8.74
N ASP A 201 -22.76 5.31 10.08
CA ASP A 201 -21.47 5.36 10.80
C ASP A 201 -20.71 4.04 10.66
N GLN A 202 -21.38 2.90 10.77
CA GLN A 202 -20.78 1.59 10.49
C GLN A 202 -20.26 1.51 9.04
N ARG A 203 -21.07 1.94 8.06
CA ARG A 203 -20.68 1.95 6.66
C ARG A 203 -19.45 2.84 6.43
N LYS A 204 -19.44 4.04 7.05
CA LYS A 204 -18.28 4.94 6.99
C LYS A 204 -17.03 4.25 7.51
N THR A 205 -17.09 3.62 8.68
CA THR A 205 -15.97 2.88 9.28
C THR A 205 -15.44 1.78 8.36
N LEU A 206 -16.34 1.03 7.69
CA LEU A 206 -15.94 0.02 6.70
C LEU A 206 -15.32 0.66 5.45
N THR A 207 -15.83 1.82 5.02
CA THR A 207 -15.28 2.55 3.87
C THR A 207 -13.90 3.14 4.20
N ASP A 208 -13.66 3.63 5.41
CA ASP A 208 -12.34 4.06 5.90
C ASP A 208 -11.33 2.91 5.83
N LYS A 209 -11.72 1.70 6.27
CA LYS A 209 -10.88 0.50 6.16
C LYS A 209 -10.62 0.11 4.70
N LEU A 210 -11.65 0.11 3.87
CA LEU A 210 -11.53 -0.19 2.45
C LEU A 210 -10.58 0.79 1.74
N ALA A 211 -10.66 2.08 2.08
CA ALA A 211 -9.75 3.11 1.57
C ALA A 211 -8.28 2.86 1.95
N GLY A 212 -8.02 2.29 3.12
CA GLY A 212 -6.66 1.85 3.50
C GLY A 212 -6.15 0.67 2.67
N LEU A 213 -7.05 -0.21 2.20
CA LEU A 213 -6.66 -1.37 1.40
C LEU A 213 -6.44 -1.03 -0.08
N VAL A 214 -7.29 -0.15 -0.64
CA VAL A 214 -7.26 0.19 -2.07
C VAL A 214 -7.77 1.61 -2.29
N GLY A 215 -7.19 2.33 -3.25
CA GLY A 215 -7.68 3.66 -3.64
C GLY A 215 -9.11 3.59 -4.17
N ILE A 216 -10.01 4.38 -3.59
CA ILE A 216 -11.43 4.37 -3.93
C ILE A 216 -11.98 5.78 -4.21
N ASN A 217 -12.98 5.84 -5.09
CA ASN A 217 -13.88 6.97 -5.22
C ASN A 217 -15.27 6.56 -4.71
N VAL A 218 -15.88 7.41 -3.90
CA VAL A 218 -17.19 7.17 -3.30
C VAL A 218 -18.16 8.24 -3.76
N VAL A 219 -19.34 7.81 -4.24
CA VAL A 219 -20.44 8.71 -4.61
C VAL A 219 -21.68 8.26 -3.84
N GLU A 220 -22.35 9.18 -3.16
CA GLU A 220 -23.60 8.89 -2.47
C GLU A 220 -24.81 9.23 -3.35
N SER A 221 -25.70 8.24 -3.53
CA SER A 221 -26.96 8.42 -4.30
C SER A 221 -27.98 9.27 -3.51
N PRO A 222 -29.03 9.79 -4.18
CA PRO A 222 -30.11 10.50 -3.49
C PRO A 222 -30.84 9.65 -2.42
N LYS A 223 -30.77 8.32 -2.54
CA LYS A 223 -31.31 7.37 -1.55
C LYS A 223 -30.33 7.10 -0.39
N GLY A 224 -29.18 7.74 -0.37
CA GLY A 224 -28.15 7.58 0.66
C GLY A 224 -27.27 6.32 0.48
N GLU A 225 -27.37 5.61 -0.64
CA GLU A 225 -26.50 4.46 -0.96
C GLU A 225 -25.12 4.92 -1.43
N TYR A 226 -24.06 4.22 -1.08
CA TYR A 226 -22.73 4.45 -1.64
C TYR A 226 -22.56 3.66 -2.94
N GLN A 227 -22.07 4.34 -3.96
CA GLN A 227 -21.44 3.75 -5.12
C GLN A 227 -19.92 3.89 -4.94
N ILE A 228 -19.18 2.79 -4.98
CA ILE A 228 -17.74 2.76 -4.77
C ILE A 228 -17.07 2.20 -6.01
N THR A 229 -16.12 2.94 -6.56
CA THR A 229 -15.26 2.52 -7.67
C THR A 229 -13.81 2.57 -7.24
N LEU A 230 -12.92 1.85 -7.93
CA LEU A 230 -11.49 2.12 -7.84
C LEU A 230 -11.21 3.57 -8.23
N ASP A 231 -10.18 4.18 -7.64
CA ASP A 231 -9.77 5.56 -7.92
C ASP A 231 -9.43 5.80 -9.40
N SER A 232 -8.91 4.78 -10.10
CA SER A 232 -8.71 4.77 -11.55
C SER A 232 -10.01 4.77 -12.38
N GLY A 233 -11.17 4.54 -11.75
CA GLY A 233 -12.46 4.42 -12.43
C GLY A 233 -12.68 3.12 -13.22
N ASN A 234 -11.69 2.23 -13.29
CA ASN A 234 -11.72 1.05 -14.17
C ASN A 234 -12.57 -0.10 -13.64
N ALA A 235 -12.94 -0.09 -12.36
CA ALA A 235 -13.78 -1.11 -11.76
C ALA A 235 -14.75 -0.54 -10.73
N VAL A 236 -15.96 -1.03 -10.74
CA VAL A 236 -16.97 -0.79 -9.70
C VAL A 236 -16.84 -1.87 -8.66
N LEU A 237 -16.76 -1.48 -7.38
CA LEU A 237 -16.71 -2.39 -6.24
C LEU A 237 -18.06 -2.55 -5.57
N VAL A 238 -18.83 -1.45 -5.47
CA VAL A 238 -20.19 -1.46 -4.91
C VAL A 238 -21.09 -0.54 -5.74
N THR A 239 -22.28 -0.99 -6.07
CA THR A 239 -23.34 -0.17 -6.67
C THR A 239 -24.67 -0.50 -6.00
N GLY A 240 -25.25 0.49 -5.29
CA GLY A 240 -26.46 0.27 -4.52
C GLY A 240 -26.29 -0.88 -3.54
N THR A 241 -27.10 -1.91 -3.66
CA THR A 241 -27.10 -3.09 -2.79
C THR A 241 -26.22 -4.25 -3.28
N SER A 242 -25.49 -4.07 -4.37
CA SER A 242 -24.67 -5.10 -5.01
C SER A 242 -23.17 -4.81 -4.83
N ALA A 243 -22.41 -5.83 -4.43
CA ALA A 243 -20.96 -5.81 -4.45
C ALA A 243 -20.43 -6.60 -5.66
N PHE A 244 -19.28 -6.17 -6.18
CA PHE A 244 -18.58 -6.81 -7.29
C PHE A 244 -17.19 -7.21 -6.80
N ASP A 245 -16.91 -8.50 -6.84
CA ASP A 245 -15.69 -9.05 -6.30
C ASP A 245 -14.50 -8.81 -7.22
N LEU A 246 -13.36 -8.49 -6.61
CA LEU A 246 -12.06 -8.63 -7.23
C LEU A 246 -11.65 -10.10 -7.16
N THR A 247 -10.97 -10.58 -8.18
CA THR A 247 -10.40 -11.94 -8.21
C THR A 247 -8.90 -11.87 -8.38
N ALA A 248 -8.17 -12.64 -7.57
CA ALA A 248 -6.73 -12.83 -7.68
C ALA A 248 -6.47 -14.25 -8.20
N LYS A 249 -6.01 -14.37 -9.43
CA LYS A 249 -5.72 -15.66 -10.08
C LYS A 249 -4.31 -15.66 -10.65
N ARG A 250 -3.61 -16.80 -10.53
CA ARG A 250 -2.33 -16.99 -11.21
C ARG A 250 -2.56 -16.97 -12.71
N SER A 251 -1.95 -16.01 -13.38
CA SER A 251 -2.05 -15.82 -14.83
C SER A 251 -0.71 -15.28 -15.35
N GLY A 252 -0.36 -15.64 -16.57
CA GLY A 252 0.89 -15.18 -17.17
C GLY A 252 2.06 -16.16 -17.00
N ASN A 253 3.19 -15.78 -17.60
CA ASN A 253 4.41 -16.63 -17.68
C ASN A 253 5.24 -16.62 -16.39
N ASP A 254 4.97 -15.69 -15.48
CA ASP A 254 5.72 -15.49 -14.23
C ASP A 254 5.09 -16.15 -13.01
N GLY A 255 3.87 -16.68 -13.14
CA GLY A 255 3.18 -17.46 -12.10
C GLY A 255 2.66 -16.67 -10.92
N TYR A 256 2.68 -15.33 -10.96
CA TYR A 256 2.17 -14.45 -9.92
C TYR A 256 0.66 -14.18 -10.07
N LEU A 257 0.01 -13.77 -8.97
CA LEU A 257 -1.41 -13.43 -8.94
C LEU A 257 -1.67 -12.16 -9.76
N GLN A 258 -2.63 -12.21 -10.67
CA GLN A 258 -3.18 -11.07 -11.38
C GLN A 258 -4.54 -10.71 -10.78
N VAL A 259 -4.72 -9.42 -10.47
CA VAL A 259 -5.98 -8.91 -9.92
C VAL A 259 -6.86 -8.44 -11.06
N SER A 260 -8.07 -8.99 -11.11
CA SER A 260 -9.08 -8.62 -12.10
C SER A 260 -10.43 -8.37 -11.44
N SER A 261 -11.25 -7.52 -12.06
CA SER A 261 -12.64 -7.26 -11.70
C SER A 261 -13.55 -7.97 -12.69
N ASN A 262 -14.64 -8.56 -12.20
CA ASN A 262 -15.68 -9.13 -13.04
C ASN A 262 -16.92 -8.24 -12.99
N MET A 263 -17.13 -7.48 -14.08
CA MET A 263 -18.31 -6.64 -14.24
C MET A 263 -19.23 -7.25 -15.30
N ALA A 264 -20.40 -7.74 -14.87
CA ALA A 264 -21.44 -8.27 -15.75
C ALA A 264 -20.93 -9.33 -16.75
N GLY A 265 -20.00 -10.19 -16.33
CA GLY A 265 -19.41 -11.25 -17.17
C GLY A 265 -18.17 -10.82 -17.96
N THR A 266 -17.78 -9.55 -17.92
CA THR A 266 -16.52 -9.07 -18.52
C THR A 266 -15.43 -9.01 -17.45
N VAL A 267 -14.36 -9.78 -17.66
CA VAL A 267 -13.17 -9.77 -16.79
C VAL A 267 -12.24 -8.68 -17.29
N VAL A 268 -11.97 -7.71 -16.44
CA VAL A 268 -11.04 -6.59 -16.70
C VAL A 268 -9.85 -6.72 -15.78
N ASP A 269 -8.64 -6.71 -16.34
CA ASP A 269 -7.40 -6.63 -15.56
C ASP A 269 -7.30 -5.24 -14.91
N VAL A 270 -7.17 -5.22 -13.59
CA VAL A 270 -7.03 -3.98 -12.81
C VAL A 270 -5.69 -3.89 -12.08
N ASN A 271 -4.77 -4.81 -12.36
CA ASN A 271 -3.48 -4.89 -11.67
C ASN A 271 -2.70 -3.57 -11.77
N SER A 272 -2.58 -3.01 -12.98
CA SER A 272 -1.89 -1.73 -13.21
C SER A 272 -2.71 -0.50 -12.80
N ALA A 273 -4.02 -0.67 -12.58
CA ALA A 273 -4.93 0.39 -12.20
C ALA A 273 -4.94 0.65 -10.68
N ILE A 274 -4.60 -0.36 -9.87
CA ILE A 274 -4.53 -0.25 -8.41
C ILE A 274 -3.14 0.27 -8.03
N LYS A 275 -3.04 1.55 -7.65
CA LYS A 275 -1.77 2.21 -7.31
C LYS A 275 -1.64 2.56 -5.84
N GLU A 276 -2.76 2.79 -5.17
CA GLU A 276 -2.83 3.28 -3.81
C GLU A 276 -3.39 2.23 -2.85
N GLY A 277 -3.22 2.47 -1.56
CA GLY A 277 -3.59 1.53 -0.51
C GLY A 277 -2.56 0.40 -0.34
N ALA A 278 -2.82 -0.48 0.62
CA ALA A 278 -1.96 -1.62 0.90
C ALA A 278 -1.81 -2.55 -0.32
N LEU A 279 -2.91 -2.78 -1.06
CA LEU A 279 -2.91 -3.63 -2.24
C LEU A 279 -2.05 -3.04 -3.36
N GLY A 280 -2.19 -1.72 -3.64
CA GLY A 280 -1.36 -1.02 -4.62
C GLY A 280 0.13 -1.05 -4.27
N ALA A 281 0.46 -0.86 -2.99
CA ALA A 281 1.83 -0.95 -2.52
C ALA A 281 2.43 -2.36 -2.66
N LYS A 282 1.66 -3.44 -2.39
CA LYS A 282 2.13 -4.82 -2.57
C LYS A 282 2.33 -5.18 -4.04
N LEU A 283 1.44 -4.70 -4.93
CA LEU A 283 1.61 -4.87 -6.38
C LEU A 283 2.88 -4.15 -6.86
N ASP A 284 3.08 -2.89 -6.47
CA ASP A 284 4.25 -2.10 -6.83
C ASP A 284 5.55 -2.70 -6.26
N LEU A 285 5.52 -3.17 -5.01
CA LEU A 285 6.64 -3.86 -4.40
C LEU A 285 7.04 -5.11 -5.20
N ARG A 286 6.06 -5.96 -5.56
CA ARG A 286 6.28 -7.22 -6.28
C ARG A 286 6.76 -7.00 -7.71
N ASP A 287 6.14 -6.05 -8.43
CA ASP A 287 6.28 -5.94 -9.88
C ASP A 287 7.33 -4.92 -10.31
N ASN A 288 7.65 -3.92 -9.47
CA ASN A 288 8.57 -2.84 -9.80
C ASN A 288 9.78 -2.78 -8.85
N ILE A 289 9.54 -2.57 -7.55
CA ILE A 289 10.61 -2.26 -6.59
C ILE A 289 11.59 -3.44 -6.47
N LEU A 290 11.08 -4.63 -6.15
CA LEU A 290 11.92 -5.82 -5.98
C LEU A 290 12.57 -6.26 -7.29
N VAL A 291 11.85 -6.17 -8.40
CA VAL A 291 12.38 -6.47 -9.75
C VAL A 291 13.52 -5.51 -10.11
N GLY A 292 13.40 -4.23 -9.73
CA GLY A 292 14.47 -3.25 -9.93
C GLY A 292 15.76 -3.64 -9.19
N PHE A 293 15.67 -4.04 -7.92
CA PHE A 293 16.84 -4.49 -7.15
C PHE A 293 17.42 -5.82 -7.68
N GLN A 294 16.57 -6.76 -8.09
CA GLN A 294 17.03 -8.00 -8.73
C GLN A 294 17.80 -7.70 -10.03
N ALA A 295 17.28 -6.80 -10.86
CA ALA A 295 17.95 -6.40 -12.09
C ALA A 295 19.32 -5.75 -11.85
N GLN A 296 19.45 -4.94 -10.79
CA GLN A 296 20.75 -4.35 -10.41
C GLN A 296 21.76 -5.42 -9.97
N LEU A 297 21.33 -6.44 -9.22
CA LEU A 297 22.18 -7.57 -8.85
C LEU A 297 22.57 -8.41 -10.07
N ASP A 298 21.63 -8.66 -10.99
CA ASP A 298 21.91 -9.38 -12.25
C ASP A 298 22.91 -8.62 -13.14
N GLN A 299 22.79 -7.29 -13.23
CA GLN A 299 23.75 -6.45 -13.96
C GLN A 299 25.14 -6.50 -13.33
N LEU A 300 25.22 -6.43 -12.00
CA LEU A 300 26.50 -6.56 -11.29
C LEU A 300 27.15 -7.92 -11.58
N ALA A 301 26.41 -9.02 -11.44
CA ALA A 301 26.90 -10.37 -11.67
C ALA A 301 27.36 -10.58 -13.12
N ALA A 302 26.55 -10.15 -14.09
CA ALA A 302 26.89 -10.22 -15.51
C ALA A 302 28.12 -9.37 -15.87
N GLY A 303 28.20 -8.17 -15.29
CA GLY A 303 29.35 -7.25 -15.49
C GLY A 303 30.66 -7.87 -14.99
N VAL A 304 30.66 -8.37 -13.74
CA VAL A 304 31.84 -9.07 -13.17
C VAL A 304 32.24 -10.26 -14.03
N ALA A 305 31.30 -11.12 -14.38
CA ALA A 305 31.57 -12.32 -15.17
C ALA A 305 32.14 -11.97 -16.56
N LYS A 306 31.53 -11.00 -17.26
CA LYS A 306 31.99 -10.53 -18.57
C LYS A 306 33.40 -9.95 -18.51
N ALA A 307 33.65 -9.01 -17.58
CA ALA A 307 34.92 -8.34 -17.47
C ALA A 307 36.06 -9.29 -17.12
N VAL A 308 35.84 -10.20 -16.17
CA VAL A 308 36.82 -11.22 -15.78
C VAL A 308 37.07 -12.19 -16.93
N ASN A 309 36.03 -12.73 -17.58
CA ASN A 309 36.18 -13.66 -18.68
C ASN A 309 36.89 -13.05 -19.90
N SER A 310 36.68 -11.77 -20.21
CA SER A 310 37.35 -11.09 -21.32
C SER A 310 38.88 -11.03 -21.18
N VAL A 311 39.38 -11.01 -19.94
CA VAL A 311 40.83 -11.02 -19.66
C VAL A 311 41.33 -12.44 -19.44
N HIS A 312 40.57 -13.30 -18.74
CA HIS A 312 41.00 -14.65 -18.35
C HIS A 312 41.04 -15.62 -19.52
N GLN A 313 40.14 -15.48 -20.49
CA GLN A 313 40.01 -16.37 -21.64
C GLN A 313 41.33 -16.56 -22.39
N THR A 314 41.51 -17.76 -23.01
CA THR A 314 42.58 -18.05 -23.92
C THR A 314 42.03 -18.42 -25.29
N VAL A 315 42.71 -18.05 -26.36
CA VAL A 315 42.35 -18.42 -27.74
C VAL A 315 43.32 -19.50 -28.22
N VAL A 316 42.78 -20.70 -28.47
CA VAL A 316 43.54 -21.83 -28.99
C VAL A 316 42.88 -22.27 -30.28
N GLY A 317 43.63 -22.27 -31.40
CA GLY A 317 43.11 -22.70 -32.72
C GLY A 317 41.88 -21.90 -33.21
N GLY A 318 41.75 -20.64 -32.84
CA GLY A 318 40.59 -19.77 -33.18
C GLY A 318 39.35 -19.97 -32.30
N LEU A 319 39.39 -20.88 -31.35
CA LEU A 319 38.32 -21.11 -30.36
C LEU A 319 38.67 -20.41 -29.03
N THR A 320 37.73 -19.69 -28.49
CA THR A 320 37.87 -19.05 -27.17
C THR A 320 37.56 -20.12 -26.11
N THR A 321 38.52 -20.39 -25.24
CA THR A 321 38.42 -21.41 -24.20
C THR A 321 38.85 -20.86 -22.84
N ASN A 322 38.65 -21.63 -21.78
CA ASN A 322 39.12 -21.34 -20.43
C ASN A 322 38.54 -20.04 -19.81
N TYR A 323 37.23 -19.92 -19.82
CA TYR A 323 36.54 -18.86 -19.08
C TYR A 323 36.60 -19.13 -17.57
N PHE A 324 36.69 -18.08 -16.75
CA PHE A 324 36.68 -18.19 -15.28
C PHE A 324 35.27 -18.44 -14.75
N PHE A 325 34.28 -17.70 -15.25
CA PHE A 325 32.88 -17.89 -14.92
C PHE A 325 32.09 -18.54 -16.05
N GLN A 326 31.14 -19.39 -15.70
CA GLN A 326 30.18 -20.03 -16.61
C GLN A 326 28.74 -19.82 -16.13
N SER A 327 27.78 -20.05 -17.02
CA SER A 327 26.36 -20.17 -16.69
C SER A 327 25.98 -21.64 -16.50
N SER A 328 25.20 -21.96 -15.48
CA SER A 328 24.74 -23.32 -15.19
C SER A 328 23.82 -23.91 -16.28
N THR A 329 23.33 -23.11 -17.23
CA THR A 329 22.47 -23.56 -18.33
C THR A 329 23.26 -24.12 -19.53
N GLU A 330 24.57 -23.92 -19.57
CA GLU A 330 25.42 -24.42 -20.69
C GLU A 330 26.19 -25.69 -20.32
N ALA A 331 25.46 -26.77 -20.10
CA ALA A 331 26.06 -28.09 -19.79
C ALA A 331 26.67 -28.81 -20.98
N ASN A 332 26.70 -28.27 -22.20
CA ASN A 332 27.20 -28.94 -23.41
C ASN A 332 28.21 -28.07 -24.18
N GLY A 333 29.46 -28.08 -23.75
CA GLY A 333 30.61 -27.90 -24.65
C GLY A 333 31.08 -26.47 -24.95
N SER A 334 30.38 -25.43 -24.55
CA SER A 334 30.87 -24.05 -24.63
C SER A 334 31.01 -23.52 -23.20
N ASN A 335 32.21 -23.54 -22.66
CA ASN A 335 32.55 -23.09 -21.31
C ASN A 335 32.42 -21.55 -21.15
N GLY A 336 31.37 -20.95 -21.70
CA GLY A 336 31.15 -19.51 -21.70
C GLY A 336 29.81 -19.11 -21.14
N LEU A 337 29.69 -17.83 -20.77
CA LEU A 337 28.42 -17.18 -20.52
C LEU A 337 27.58 -17.18 -21.82
N PRO A 338 26.24 -17.11 -21.76
CA PRO A 338 25.40 -17.05 -22.96
C PRO A 338 25.97 -16.08 -24.01
N VAL A 339 25.92 -16.47 -25.29
CA VAL A 339 26.46 -15.68 -26.43
C VAL A 339 26.02 -14.21 -26.41
N SER A 340 24.86 -13.94 -25.82
CA SER A 340 24.36 -12.57 -25.59
C SER A 340 25.22 -11.70 -24.65
N ILE A 341 26.05 -12.33 -23.78
CA ILE A 341 26.97 -11.61 -22.89
C ILE A 341 28.30 -11.32 -23.56
N THR A 342 28.70 -12.15 -24.50
CA THR A 342 29.99 -12.01 -25.20
C THR A 342 29.91 -11.20 -26.49
N ALA A 343 28.75 -11.04 -27.08
CA ALA A 343 28.55 -10.42 -28.38
C ALA A 343 27.86 -9.06 -28.29
N SER A 344 28.62 -8.02 -28.42
CA SER A 344 28.27 -6.65 -28.84
C SER A 344 28.20 -5.56 -27.76
N PRO A 345 29.01 -4.52 -27.90
CA PRO A 345 28.93 -3.29 -27.10
C PRO A 345 27.57 -2.56 -27.21
N ALA A 346 26.83 -2.79 -28.31
CA ALA A 346 25.56 -2.13 -28.59
C ALA A 346 24.38 -2.63 -27.73
N LEU A 347 24.51 -3.77 -27.06
CA LEU A 347 23.49 -4.30 -26.15
C LEU A 347 23.69 -3.88 -24.68
N GLN A 348 24.70 -3.05 -24.40
CA GLN A 348 25.10 -2.67 -23.04
C GLN A 348 24.29 -1.49 -22.46
N SER A 349 23.54 -0.77 -23.27
CA SER A 349 22.74 0.38 -22.85
C SER A 349 21.38 0.36 -23.52
N GLY A 350 20.34 -0.07 -22.82
CA GLY A 350 18.97 -0.02 -23.31
C GLY A 350 17.98 -0.80 -22.46
N PRO A 351 16.68 -0.55 -22.61
CA PRO A 351 15.62 -1.23 -21.83
C PRO A 351 15.56 -2.76 -22.01
N GLY A 352 16.31 -3.33 -22.97
CA GLY A 352 16.42 -4.78 -23.18
C GLY A 352 17.41 -5.50 -22.25
N TRP A 353 18.26 -4.77 -21.50
CA TRP A 353 19.27 -5.37 -20.61
C TRP A 353 18.65 -6.21 -19.49
N SER A 354 17.61 -5.69 -18.84
CA SER A 354 16.93 -6.36 -17.73
C SER A 354 16.26 -7.68 -18.12
N THR A 355 15.86 -7.83 -19.39
CA THR A 355 15.25 -9.06 -19.91
C THR A 355 16.28 -10.10 -20.30
N LEU A 356 17.44 -9.70 -20.81
CA LEU A 356 18.50 -10.61 -21.27
C LEU A 356 19.26 -11.29 -20.12
N PHE A 357 19.35 -10.62 -18.95
CA PHE A 357 20.13 -11.11 -17.81
C PHE A 357 19.26 -11.48 -16.60
N LYS A 358 17.93 -11.53 -16.76
CA LYS A 358 17.02 -11.91 -15.68
C LYS A 358 17.42 -13.27 -15.08
N GLY A 359 17.75 -13.27 -13.80
CA GLY A 359 18.17 -14.46 -13.06
C GLY A 359 19.63 -14.83 -13.26
N MET A 360 20.47 -13.97 -13.86
CA MET A 360 21.90 -14.22 -14.09
C MET A 360 22.63 -14.58 -12.80
N VAL A 361 22.29 -13.94 -11.68
CA VAL A 361 22.88 -14.27 -10.37
C VAL A 361 22.69 -15.73 -10.02
N ASN A 362 21.52 -16.31 -10.28
CA ASN A 362 21.25 -17.72 -9.95
C ASN A 362 21.97 -18.71 -10.87
N LEU A 363 22.30 -18.27 -12.08
CA LEU A 363 22.97 -19.09 -13.09
C LEU A 363 24.51 -19.00 -13.02
N LEU A 364 25.05 -17.96 -12.35
CA LEU A 364 26.47 -17.71 -12.27
C LEU A 364 27.18 -18.78 -11.43
N SER A 365 28.22 -19.38 -11.98
CA SER A 365 29.11 -20.32 -11.28
C SER A 365 30.55 -20.14 -11.75
N VAL A 366 31.51 -20.64 -10.94
CA VAL A 366 32.89 -20.80 -11.41
C VAL A 366 32.93 -21.98 -12.37
N ASN A 367 33.75 -21.90 -13.41
CA ASN A 367 33.94 -22.98 -14.39
C ASN A 367 34.29 -24.29 -13.69
N SER A 368 33.57 -25.38 -14.04
CA SER A 368 33.73 -26.69 -13.44
C SER A 368 35.16 -27.26 -13.60
N ASP A 369 35.81 -27.00 -14.74
CA ASP A 369 37.15 -27.46 -15.00
C ASP A 369 38.17 -26.76 -14.12
N ILE A 370 37.98 -25.44 -13.87
CA ILE A 370 38.82 -24.66 -12.96
C ILE A 370 38.60 -25.10 -11.51
N LEU A 371 37.37 -25.46 -11.13
CA LEU A 371 37.07 -25.99 -9.80
C LEU A 371 37.77 -27.35 -9.58
N ALA A 372 37.78 -28.21 -10.60
CA ALA A 372 38.45 -29.51 -10.56
C ALA A 372 39.98 -29.37 -10.57
N ASN A 373 40.49 -28.39 -11.32
CA ASN A 373 41.93 -28.14 -11.45
C ASN A 373 42.27 -26.65 -11.37
N PRO A 374 42.61 -26.13 -10.18
CA PRO A 374 42.94 -24.73 -10.00
C PRO A 374 44.15 -24.23 -10.81
N SER A 375 44.97 -25.12 -11.36
CA SER A 375 46.11 -24.75 -12.22
C SER A 375 45.65 -24.13 -13.55
N LEU A 376 44.40 -24.36 -13.96
CA LEU A 376 43.79 -23.73 -15.14
C LEU A 376 43.47 -22.25 -14.97
N ILE A 377 43.60 -21.70 -13.78
CA ILE A 377 43.49 -20.21 -13.58
C ILE A 377 44.68 -19.57 -14.28
N THR A 378 44.39 -18.84 -15.36
CA THR A 378 45.43 -18.18 -16.18
C THR A 378 45.91 -16.90 -15.52
N ALA A 379 47.11 -16.91 -14.94
CA ALA A 379 47.71 -15.74 -14.32
C ALA A 379 48.42 -14.81 -15.32
N GLY A 380 48.96 -15.39 -16.41
CA GLY A 380 49.74 -14.69 -17.42
C GLY A 380 49.26 -14.90 -18.84
N THR A 381 49.92 -14.27 -19.80
CA THR A 381 49.61 -14.33 -21.24
C THR A 381 50.51 -15.35 -22.00
N GLY A 382 51.60 -15.81 -21.40
CA GLY A 382 52.62 -16.65 -22.03
C GLY A 382 53.11 -17.80 -21.16
N LEU A 383 54.16 -18.48 -21.66
CA LEU A 383 54.83 -19.59 -20.99
C LEU A 383 55.94 -19.18 -20.03
N ALA A 384 56.15 -17.87 -19.84
CA ALA A 384 57.16 -17.32 -18.95
C ALA A 384 56.81 -17.64 -17.48
N VAL A 385 57.76 -18.21 -16.77
CA VAL A 385 57.67 -18.46 -15.33
C VAL A 385 57.48 -17.12 -14.62
N GLY A 386 56.44 -17.00 -13.79
CA GLY A 386 56.14 -15.74 -13.06
C GLY A 386 55.32 -14.70 -13.83
N ASP A 387 54.84 -15.00 -15.07
CA ASP A 387 53.95 -14.08 -15.79
C ASP A 387 52.61 -13.90 -15.03
N ASN A 388 52.36 -12.66 -14.61
CA ASN A 388 51.19 -12.28 -13.80
C ASN A 388 50.28 -11.26 -14.52
N THR A 389 50.51 -11.02 -15.79
CA THR A 389 49.83 -9.93 -16.55
C THR A 389 48.33 -10.03 -16.52
N LYS A 390 47.74 -11.20 -16.68
CA LYS A 390 46.27 -11.35 -16.59
C LYS A 390 45.75 -11.23 -15.18
N ALA A 391 46.42 -11.79 -14.18
CA ALA A 391 46.02 -11.70 -12.78
C ALA A 391 46.00 -10.25 -12.32
N LEU A 392 47.05 -9.47 -12.67
CA LEU A 392 47.12 -8.06 -12.37
C LEU A 392 46.04 -7.23 -13.09
N ALA A 393 45.80 -7.53 -14.38
CA ALA A 393 44.75 -6.86 -15.16
C ALA A 393 43.37 -7.12 -14.57
N ILE A 394 43.06 -8.35 -14.14
CA ILE A 394 41.77 -8.68 -13.48
C ILE A 394 41.69 -7.98 -12.13
N ALA A 395 42.74 -7.98 -11.32
CA ALA A 395 42.76 -7.29 -10.04
C ALA A 395 42.41 -5.79 -10.18
N GLN A 396 42.94 -5.14 -11.23
CA GLN A 396 42.68 -3.74 -11.53
C GLN A 396 41.21 -3.46 -11.93
N LEU A 397 40.48 -4.43 -12.51
CA LEU A 397 39.08 -4.27 -12.87
C LEU A 397 38.20 -3.92 -11.65
N GLY A 398 38.57 -4.37 -10.47
CA GLY A 398 37.81 -4.07 -9.24
C GLY A 398 37.67 -2.56 -8.95
N SER A 399 38.68 -1.78 -9.30
CA SER A 399 38.73 -0.32 -9.06
C SER A 399 38.73 0.51 -10.36
N ALA A 400 38.90 -0.12 -11.53
CA ALA A 400 38.93 0.59 -12.81
C ALA A 400 37.57 1.22 -13.13
N ALA A 401 37.56 2.50 -13.42
CA ALA A 401 36.38 3.18 -13.94
C ALA A 401 36.05 2.63 -15.34
N GLY A 402 34.77 2.50 -15.63
CA GLY A 402 34.33 2.06 -16.96
C GLY A 402 34.01 0.57 -17.09
N THR A 403 34.00 -0.20 -16.00
CA THR A 403 33.82 -1.64 -16.05
C THR A 403 32.36 -2.09 -15.92
N VAL A 404 31.47 -1.26 -15.37
CA VAL A 404 30.03 -1.59 -15.18
C VAL A 404 29.15 -0.40 -15.55
N GLU A 405 28.13 -0.60 -16.37
CA GLU A 405 27.02 0.33 -16.58
C GLU A 405 25.88 -0.02 -15.62
N MET A 406 25.52 0.90 -14.74
CA MET A 406 24.39 0.77 -13.83
C MET A 406 23.28 1.78 -14.20
N GLY A 407 22.13 1.28 -14.61
CA GLY A 407 20.91 2.07 -14.75
C GLY A 407 20.94 3.27 -15.70
N GLY A 408 21.84 3.30 -16.69
CA GLY A 408 21.94 4.39 -17.68
C GLY A 408 22.61 5.67 -17.19
N THR A 409 23.20 5.67 -15.99
CA THR A 409 23.81 6.85 -15.37
C THR A 409 25.30 6.63 -15.07
N GLY A 410 26.11 6.41 -16.11
CA GLY A 410 27.55 6.45 -15.97
C GLY A 410 28.21 5.10 -15.70
N ILE A 411 29.50 5.03 -16.06
CA ILE A 411 30.33 3.85 -15.95
C ILE A 411 31.03 3.87 -14.60
N ALA A 412 30.66 2.95 -13.69
CA ALA A 412 31.28 2.83 -12.37
C ALA A 412 32.29 1.65 -12.34
N SER A 413 33.21 1.65 -11.37
CA SER A 413 33.94 0.45 -10.98
C SER A 413 32.99 -0.56 -10.30
N PHE A 414 33.39 -1.82 -10.17
CA PHE A 414 32.56 -2.82 -9.50
C PHE A 414 32.29 -2.47 -8.03
N THR A 415 33.28 -1.93 -7.32
CA THR A 415 33.08 -1.42 -5.96
C THR A 415 32.17 -0.19 -5.94
N GLY A 416 32.28 0.70 -6.93
CA GLY A 416 31.39 1.85 -7.12
C GLY A 416 29.96 1.44 -7.46
N ALA A 417 29.76 0.37 -8.26
CA ALA A 417 28.46 -0.16 -8.61
C ALA A 417 27.71 -0.71 -7.36
N VAL A 418 28.41 -1.43 -6.48
CA VAL A 418 27.82 -1.91 -5.22
C VAL A 418 27.50 -0.73 -4.29
N ALA A 419 28.40 0.27 -4.20
CA ALA A 419 28.15 1.48 -3.41
C ALA A 419 26.93 2.25 -3.94
N ALA A 420 26.76 2.33 -5.26
CA ALA A 420 25.61 2.96 -5.90
C ALA A 420 24.30 2.23 -5.56
N LEU A 421 24.30 0.89 -5.59
CA LEU A 421 23.14 0.08 -5.19
C LEU A 421 22.73 0.35 -3.74
N VAL A 422 23.69 0.36 -2.80
CA VAL A 422 23.42 0.65 -1.38
C VAL A 422 22.93 2.09 -1.20
N THR A 423 23.50 3.04 -1.95
CA THR A 423 23.10 4.45 -1.90
C THR A 423 21.69 4.64 -2.45
N ASP A 424 21.36 4.01 -3.59
CA ASP A 424 20.02 4.05 -4.19
C ASP A 424 18.97 3.51 -3.21
N LEU A 425 19.26 2.35 -2.61
CA LEU A 425 18.41 1.74 -1.59
C LEU A 425 18.21 2.67 -0.37
N GLY A 426 19.29 3.31 0.11
CA GLY A 426 19.21 4.30 1.18
C GLY A 426 18.37 5.52 0.81
N THR A 427 18.54 6.03 -0.40
CA THR A 427 17.79 7.18 -0.92
C THR A 427 16.31 6.85 -1.07
N GLN A 428 15.97 5.68 -1.63
CA GLN A 428 14.59 5.22 -1.74
C GLN A 428 13.94 5.04 -0.37
N THR A 429 14.67 4.47 0.60
CA THR A 429 14.20 4.33 1.99
C THR A 429 13.86 5.68 2.60
N GLN A 430 14.73 6.69 2.45
CA GLN A 430 14.49 8.04 2.96
C GLN A 430 13.32 8.72 2.24
N THR A 431 13.19 8.53 0.93
CA THR A 431 12.08 9.08 0.14
C THR A 431 10.74 8.52 0.61
N TYR A 432 10.61 7.19 0.74
CA TYR A 432 9.38 6.57 1.22
C TYR A 432 9.08 6.91 2.68
N LYS A 433 10.10 7.06 3.52
CA LYS A 433 9.93 7.54 4.91
C LYS A 433 9.36 8.96 4.95
N ALA A 434 9.91 9.86 4.13
CA ALA A 434 9.42 11.24 4.06
C ALA A 434 7.97 11.30 3.56
N GLN A 435 7.63 10.50 2.53
CA GLN A 435 6.27 10.38 2.01
C GLN A 435 5.30 9.84 3.07
N SER A 436 5.66 8.74 3.75
CA SER A 436 4.87 8.16 4.86
C SER A 436 4.59 9.20 5.94
N THR A 437 5.62 9.89 6.43
CA THR A 437 5.48 10.91 7.47
C THR A 437 4.61 12.09 7.00
N ALA A 438 4.79 12.57 5.78
CA ALA A 438 4.00 13.68 5.23
C ALA A 438 2.52 13.30 5.10
N GLN A 439 2.22 12.10 4.60
CA GLN A 439 0.85 11.62 4.46
C GLN A 439 0.18 11.36 5.81
N GLN A 440 0.93 10.81 6.76
CA GLN A 440 0.44 10.60 8.12
C GLN A 440 0.03 11.92 8.81
N ASN A 441 0.86 12.96 8.67
CA ASN A 441 0.55 14.30 9.19
C ASN A 441 -0.69 14.90 8.51
N LEU A 442 -0.81 14.74 7.18
CA LEU A 442 -1.95 15.24 6.42
C LEU A 442 -3.26 14.56 6.85
N VAL A 443 -3.26 13.22 6.91
CA VAL A 443 -4.45 12.45 7.35
C VAL A 443 -4.84 12.81 8.77
N SER A 444 -3.87 12.94 9.69
CA SER A 444 -4.12 13.36 11.08
C SER A 444 -4.74 14.76 11.15
N ALA A 445 -4.28 15.71 10.35
CA ALA A 445 -4.86 17.05 10.27
C ALA A 445 -6.30 17.04 9.75
N LEU A 446 -6.57 16.26 8.68
CA LEU A 446 -7.91 16.10 8.12
C LEU A 446 -8.87 15.41 9.10
N GLN A 447 -8.40 14.40 9.83
CA GLN A 447 -9.18 13.74 10.88
C GLN A 447 -9.50 14.70 12.03
N SER A 448 -8.54 15.51 12.48
CA SER A 448 -8.77 16.53 13.49
C SER A 448 -9.78 17.58 13.02
N GLN A 449 -9.72 18.00 11.76
CA GLN A 449 -10.70 18.90 11.15
C GLN A 449 -12.10 18.26 11.11
N ARG A 450 -12.19 16.98 10.71
CA ARG A 450 -13.46 16.24 10.73
C ARG A 450 -14.04 16.17 12.14
N ASP A 451 -13.22 15.84 13.14
CA ASP A 451 -13.66 15.71 14.53
C ASP A 451 -14.12 17.04 15.11
N SER A 452 -13.59 18.17 14.66
CA SER A 452 -14.08 19.51 15.03
C SER A 452 -15.47 19.82 14.47
N ILE A 453 -15.87 19.22 13.34
CA ILE A 453 -17.17 19.43 12.69
C ILE A 453 -18.18 18.38 13.17
N SER A 454 -17.78 17.12 13.13
CA SER A 454 -18.65 15.94 13.28
C SER A 454 -18.55 15.28 14.66
N GLY A 455 -17.55 15.66 15.45
CA GLY A 455 -17.32 15.11 16.79
C GLY A 455 -18.30 15.62 17.83
N VAL A 456 -18.45 14.85 18.90
CA VAL A 456 -19.28 15.23 20.05
C VAL A 456 -18.47 16.09 21.02
N ASN A 457 -18.95 17.32 21.30
CA ASN A 457 -18.41 18.16 22.36
C ASN A 457 -19.30 18.05 23.59
N LEU A 458 -18.76 17.51 24.70
CA LEU A 458 -19.52 17.29 25.93
C LEU A 458 -20.10 18.56 26.54
N ASP A 459 -19.38 19.68 26.45
CA ASP A 459 -19.86 20.96 27.02
C ASP A 459 -21.05 21.50 26.22
N GLU A 460 -21.01 21.38 24.89
CA GLU A 460 -22.15 21.74 24.03
C GLU A 460 -23.35 20.84 24.29
N GLU A 461 -23.13 19.51 24.37
CA GLU A 461 -24.21 18.55 24.61
C GLU A 461 -24.82 18.75 26.02
N ALA A 462 -24.02 19.04 27.05
CA ALA A 462 -24.51 19.37 28.39
C ALA A 462 -25.34 20.64 28.40
N SER A 463 -24.91 21.69 27.68
CA SER A 463 -25.68 22.94 27.54
C SER A 463 -27.01 22.70 26.80
N ASN A 464 -26.97 21.91 25.69
CA ASN A 464 -28.17 21.51 24.94
C ASN A 464 -29.14 20.72 25.83
N MET A 465 -28.61 19.74 26.60
CA MET A 465 -29.40 18.97 27.54
C MET A 465 -30.13 19.83 28.55
N MET A 466 -29.43 20.79 29.17
CA MET A 466 -30.06 21.71 30.12
C MET A 466 -31.16 22.56 29.48
N THR A 467 -30.95 23.01 28.25
CA THR A 467 -31.95 23.83 27.51
C THR A 467 -33.18 22.99 27.17
N LEU A 468 -32.99 21.75 26.69
CA LEU A 468 -34.08 20.82 26.37
C LEU A 468 -34.85 20.37 27.62
N GLN A 469 -34.15 20.14 28.74
CA GLN A 469 -34.79 19.83 30.03
C GLN A 469 -35.69 20.97 30.52
N ARG A 470 -35.24 22.22 30.39
CA ARG A 470 -36.10 23.40 30.73
C ARG A 470 -37.31 23.50 29.81
N GLY A 471 -37.12 23.25 28.49
CA GLY A 471 -38.24 23.21 27.53
C GLY A 471 -39.25 22.10 27.85
N TYR A 472 -38.77 20.92 28.21
CA TYR A 472 -39.60 19.79 28.66
C TYR A 472 -40.42 20.14 29.88
N GLN A 473 -39.79 20.74 30.93
CA GLN A 473 -40.45 21.20 32.15
C GLN A 473 -41.49 22.28 31.88
N ALA A 474 -41.18 23.23 30.96
CA ALA A 474 -42.14 24.27 30.56
C ALA A 474 -43.39 23.70 29.89
N SER A 475 -43.20 22.76 28.96
CA SER A 475 -44.29 22.04 28.25
C SER A 475 -45.13 21.20 29.23
N ALA A 476 -44.51 20.55 30.20
CA ALA A 476 -45.21 19.79 31.24
C ALA A 476 -46.05 20.69 32.15
N ARG A 477 -45.51 21.87 32.56
CA ARG A 477 -46.27 22.88 33.32
C ARG A 477 -47.45 23.44 32.51
N PHE A 478 -47.23 23.72 31.21
CA PHE A 478 -48.30 24.19 30.33
C PHE A 478 -49.48 23.19 30.28
N ILE A 479 -49.19 21.89 30.12
CA ILE A 479 -50.21 20.82 30.16
C ILE A 479 -50.92 20.81 31.51
N SER A 480 -50.22 20.93 32.64
CA SER A 480 -50.82 20.96 33.96
C SER A 480 -51.78 22.16 34.12
N VAL A 481 -51.42 23.35 33.62
CA VAL A 481 -52.31 24.53 33.66
C VAL A 481 -53.54 24.31 32.79
N ILE A 482 -53.40 23.74 31.59
CA ILE A 482 -54.55 23.44 30.73
C ILE A 482 -55.47 22.41 31.39
N ASN A 483 -54.96 21.37 32.05
CA ASN A 483 -55.74 20.39 32.77
C ASN A 483 -56.54 21.05 33.94
N GLN A 484 -55.87 21.93 34.71
CA GLN A 484 -56.54 22.70 35.79
C GLN A 484 -57.68 23.55 35.25
N LEU A 485 -57.46 24.24 34.11
CA LEU A 485 -58.50 25.05 33.46
C LEU A 485 -59.67 24.15 32.96
N THR A 486 -59.35 22.98 32.45
CA THR A 486 -60.36 22.00 32.02
C THR A 486 -61.20 21.52 33.19
N ASP A 487 -60.58 21.15 34.31
CA ASP A 487 -61.24 20.74 35.52
C ASP A 487 -62.17 21.87 36.13
N GLN A 488 -61.67 23.09 36.11
CA GLN A 488 -62.47 24.25 36.54
C GLN A 488 -63.71 24.42 35.65
N LEU A 489 -63.56 24.36 34.35
CA LEU A 489 -64.67 24.50 33.40
C LEU A 489 -65.68 23.36 33.55
N VAL A 490 -65.22 22.12 33.68
CA VAL A 490 -66.09 20.95 33.88
C VAL A 490 -66.88 21.09 35.20
N ASN A 491 -66.24 21.56 36.30
CA ASN A 491 -66.84 21.69 37.55
C ASN A 491 -67.87 22.92 37.64
N GLN A 492 -67.62 23.99 36.82
CA GLN A 492 -68.50 25.16 36.77
C GLN A 492 -69.68 24.99 35.81
N PHE A 493 -69.51 24.21 34.69
CA PHE A 493 -70.53 24.13 33.65
C PHE A 493 -71.09 22.72 33.48
N GLY A 494 -70.59 21.69 34.25
CA GLY A 494 -71.05 20.33 34.25
C GLY A 494 -72.12 19.97 35.24
N LYS A 495 -72.77 21.02 35.87
CA LYS A 495 -73.95 20.85 36.71
C LYS A 495 -75.19 21.21 35.95
#